data_9ef5464fffb2ffc372cb543765ae8223
#
_entry.id   9ef5464fffb2ffc372cb543765ae8223
#
_cell.length_a   1.000
_cell.length_b   1.000
_cell.length_c   1.000
_cell.angle_alpha   90.00
_cell.angle_beta   90.00
_cell.angle_gamma   90.00
#
_symmetry.space_group_name_H-M   'P 1'
#
loop_
_entity.id
_entity.type
_entity.pdbx_description
1 polymer ?
#
loop_
_entity_poly.entity_id
_entity_poly.type
_entity_poly.pdbx_seq_one_letter_code
_entity_poly.pdbx_strand_id
1 'polypeptide(L)'
;MALHRKKKKDIIKKINNIAKKSLSVIIADPSNVQVNKINKLRKKSILLHVKIYVIKNTLLQKSLIKTNFSKLIDTLNGPTLIAFSLKNPGSASRLFINFSKKNPQFKIKNAICENKILNIKEINDLALLPTHTEAIIKFILLLQEISLGKFLRLLNQITRK
;
A
#
# COMPACT_ATOMS: atom_id res chain seq x y z
N MET A 1 0.32 -2.99 31.16
CA MET A 1 0.19 -1.54 31.53
C MET A 1 -0.81 -0.84 30.64
N ALA A 2 -1.83 -0.20 31.21
CA ALA A 2 -2.79 0.60 30.43
C ALA A 2 -2.16 1.93 30.00
N LEU A 3 -2.29 2.28 28.72
CA LEU A 3 -1.80 3.56 28.20
C LEU A 3 -2.53 4.72 28.88
N HIS A 4 -1.76 5.69 29.40
CA HIS A 4 -2.29 6.91 30.04
C HIS A 4 -3.09 7.75 29.00
N ARG A 5 -4.13 8.48 29.46
CA ARG A 5 -5.04 9.26 28.59
C ARG A 5 -4.31 10.26 27.66
N LYS A 6 -3.24 10.91 28.13
CA LYS A 6 -2.40 11.80 27.32
C LYS A 6 -1.77 11.04 26.14
N LYS A 7 -1.10 9.91 26.39
CA LYS A 7 -0.48 9.09 25.33
C LYS A 7 -1.48 8.58 24.27
N LYS A 8 -2.72 8.24 24.68
CA LYS A 8 -3.79 7.86 23.74
C LYS A 8 -4.15 9.00 22.79
N LYS A 9 -4.28 10.24 23.33
CA LYS A 9 -4.57 11.44 22.52
C LYS A 9 -3.43 11.72 21.53
N ASP A 10 -2.18 11.56 21.94
CA ASP A 10 -1.02 11.79 21.06
C ASP A 10 -0.96 10.80 19.92
N ILE A 11 -1.26 9.51 20.20
CA ILE A 11 -1.37 8.48 19.15
C ILE A 11 -2.47 8.84 18.15
N ILE A 12 -3.65 9.23 18.61
CA ILE A 12 -4.77 9.64 17.75
C ILE A 12 -4.37 10.81 16.85
N LYS A 13 -3.77 11.88 17.43
CA LYS A 13 -3.29 13.03 16.66
C LYS A 13 -2.25 12.64 15.62
N LYS A 14 -1.26 11.81 16.01
CA LYS A 14 -0.21 11.33 15.11
C LYS A 14 -0.78 10.55 13.93
N ILE A 15 -1.69 9.62 14.18
CA ILE A 15 -2.31 8.80 13.11
C ILE A 15 -3.20 9.66 12.21
N ASN A 16 -3.99 10.58 12.78
CA ASN A 16 -4.82 11.50 12.00
C ASN A 16 -3.97 12.34 11.04
N ASN A 17 -2.84 12.90 11.51
CA ASN A 17 -1.92 13.68 10.68
C ASN A 17 -1.29 12.84 9.56
N ILE A 18 -0.99 11.55 9.81
CA ILE A 18 -0.45 10.65 8.79
C ILE A 18 -1.55 10.27 7.79
N ALA A 19 -2.76 9.96 8.27
CA ALA A 19 -3.89 9.62 7.43
C ALA A 19 -4.25 10.76 6.46
N LYS A 20 -4.26 12.01 6.92
CA LYS A 20 -4.52 13.19 6.05
C LYS A 20 -3.50 13.35 4.93
N LYS A 21 -2.25 12.89 5.12
CA LYS A 21 -1.17 12.98 4.15
C LYS A 21 -1.05 11.73 3.27
N SER A 22 -1.78 10.67 3.58
CA SER A 22 -1.68 9.40 2.86
C SER A 22 -2.64 9.34 1.67
N LEU A 23 -2.19 8.70 0.60
CA LEU A 23 -2.95 8.48 -0.63
C LEU A 23 -3.82 7.22 -0.53
N SER A 24 -3.31 6.19 0.12
CA SER A 24 -4.03 4.94 0.34
C SER A 24 -3.71 4.33 1.70
N VAL A 25 -4.63 3.52 2.18
CA VAL A 25 -4.53 2.81 3.46
C VAL A 25 -4.91 1.36 3.27
N ILE A 26 -4.13 0.45 3.83
CA ILE A 26 -4.40 -1.00 3.78
C ILE A 26 -4.40 -1.56 5.19
N ILE A 27 -5.33 -2.48 5.40
CA ILE A 27 -5.48 -3.22 6.65
C ILE A 27 -5.15 -4.69 6.41
N ALA A 28 -4.36 -5.25 7.30
CA ALA A 28 -4.03 -6.67 7.30
C ALA A 28 -4.07 -7.24 8.72
N ASP A 29 -4.19 -8.54 8.80
CA ASP A 29 -4.12 -9.29 10.04
C ASP A 29 -2.70 -9.82 10.26
N PRO A 30 -2.00 -9.39 11.31
CA PRO A 30 -0.67 -9.87 11.64
C PRO A 30 -0.68 -11.16 12.47
N SER A 31 -1.84 -11.76 12.77
CA SER A 31 -1.95 -12.94 13.61
C SER A 31 -1.11 -14.07 13.04
N ASN A 32 -0.52 -14.84 13.95
CA ASN A 32 0.31 -16.01 13.61
C ASN A 32 1.57 -15.72 12.77
N VAL A 33 1.97 -14.45 12.61
CA VAL A 33 3.21 -14.07 11.91
C VAL A 33 4.32 -13.84 12.92
N GLN A 34 5.46 -14.46 12.71
CA GLN A 34 6.64 -14.29 13.58
C GLN A 34 7.09 -12.83 13.63
N VAL A 35 7.45 -12.35 14.83
CA VAL A 35 7.88 -10.95 15.05
C VAL A 35 9.07 -10.55 14.17
N ASN A 36 10.01 -11.46 13.95
CA ASN A 36 11.16 -11.21 13.07
C ASN A 36 10.75 -10.92 11.62
N LYS A 37 9.70 -11.59 11.12
CA LYS A 37 9.16 -11.35 9.78
C LYS A 37 8.47 -9.98 9.69
N ILE A 38 7.73 -9.59 10.73
CA ILE A 38 7.11 -8.26 10.82
C ILE A 38 8.18 -7.16 10.89
N ASN A 39 9.28 -7.38 11.61
CA ASN A 39 10.38 -6.43 11.65
C ASN A 39 11.07 -6.27 10.27
N LYS A 40 11.25 -7.36 9.52
CA LYS A 40 11.72 -7.30 8.13
C LYS A 40 10.75 -6.52 7.23
N LEU A 41 9.43 -6.69 7.42
CA LEU A 41 8.41 -5.92 6.72
C LEU A 41 8.52 -4.43 7.03
N ARG A 42 8.70 -4.05 8.30
CA ARG A 42 8.87 -2.64 8.72
C ARG A 42 10.13 -2.01 8.11
N LYS A 43 11.25 -2.73 8.05
CA LYS A 43 12.48 -2.23 7.39
C LYS A 43 12.23 -1.93 5.91
N LYS A 44 11.56 -2.83 5.18
CA LYS A 44 11.21 -2.62 3.77
C LYS A 44 10.20 -1.49 3.57
N SER A 45 9.27 -1.30 4.49
CA SER A 45 8.25 -0.25 4.39
C SER A 45 8.85 1.16 4.43
N ILE A 46 9.92 1.36 5.18
CA ILE A 46 10.62 2.66 5.26
C ILE A 46 11.17 3.05 3.89
N LEU A 47 11.79 2.12 3.17
CA LEU A 47 12.35 2.35 1.83
C LEU A 47 11.28 2.74 0.80
N LEU A 48 10.05 2.24 0.97
CA LEU A 48 8.92 2.51 0.07
C LEU A 48 8.05 3.70 0.52
N HIS A 49 8.49 4.46 1.53
CA HIS A 49 7.72 5.54 2.15
C HIS A 49 6.32 5.11 2.64
N VAL A 50 6.24 3.89 3.15
CA VAL A 50 5.03 3.32 3.76
C VAL A 50 5.22 3.31 5.27
N LYS A 51 4.24 3.84 6.01
CA LYS A 51 4.25 3.81 7.48
C LYS A 51 3.32 2.72 7.98
N ILE A 52 3.86 1.78 8.75
CA ILE A 52 3.12 0.63 9.30
C ILE A 52 2.96 0.80 10.81
N TYR A 53 1.73 0.60 11.29
CA TYR A 53 1.39 0.64 12.70
C TYR A 53 0.50 -0.55 13.09
N VAL A 54 0.69 -1.01 14.33
CA VAL A 54 -0.24 -1.94 15.01
C VAL A 54 -0.85 -1.17 16.16
N ILE A 55 -2.15 -0.93 16.10
CA ILE A 55 -2.85 -0.04 17.02
C ILE A 55 -4.20 -0.67 17.39
N LYS A 56 -4.65 -0.42 18.61
CA LYS A 56 -5.98 -0.86 19.06
C LYS A 56 -7.08 -0.26 18.19
N ASN A 57 -8.05 -1.07 17.75
CA ASN A 57 -9.12 -0.66 16.83
C ASN A 57 -9.90 0.56 17.32
N THR A 58 -10.20 0.65 18.60
CA THR A 58 -10.90 1.82 19.19
C THR A 58 -10.14 3.14 19.05
N LEU A 59 -8.78 3.11 19.04
CA LEU A 59 -7.96 4.30 18.79
C LEU A 59 -7.89 4.62 17.30
N LEU A 60 -7.83 3.60 16.45
CA LEU A 60 -7.91 3.74 14.98
C LEU A 60 -9.24 4.37 14.57
N GLN A 61 -10.37 3.85 15.05
CA GLN A 61 -11.68 4.43 14.80
C GLN A 61 -11.70 5.93 15.09
N LYS A 62 -11.29 6.35 16.30
CA LYS A 62 -11.23 7.75 16.70
C LYS A 62 -10.28 8.60 15.85
N SER A 63 -9.22 8.02 15.31
CA SER A 63 -8.27 8.74 14.47
C SER A 63 -8.74 8.90 13.01
N LEU A 64 -9.59 7.98 12.52
CA LEU A 64 -10.04 7.96 11.12
C LEU A 64 -11.37 8.71 10.90
N ILE A 65 -12.17 9.01 11.94
CA ILE A 65 -13.49 9.66 11.84
C ILE A 65 -13.47 10.94 11.01
N LYS A 66 -12.39 11.73 11.07
CA LYS A 66 -12.25 13.03 10.36
C LYS A 66 -11.31 12.93 9.16
N THR A 67 -11.23 11.77 8.50
CA THR A 67 -10.36 11.54 7.34
C THR A 67 -11.12 10.86 6.21
N ASN A 68 -10.56 10.87 5.02
CA ASN A 68 -11.10 10.21 3.83
C ASN A 68 -11.24 8.68 4.01
N PHE A 69 -10.68 8.12 5.07
CA PHE A 69 -10.66 6.69 5.37
C PHE A 69 -11.70 6.27 6.40
N SER A 70 -12.71 7.11 6.68
CA SER A 70 -13.77 6.81 7.65
C SER A 70 -14.52 5.51 7.35
N LYS A 71 -14.70 5.17 6.08
CA LYS A 71 -15.34 3.92 5.65
C LYS A 71 -14.63 2.63 6.10
N LEU A 72 -13.33 2.71 6.52
CA LEU A 72 -12.64 1.55 7.08
C LEU A 72 -13.10 1.19 8.50
N ILE A 73 -13.80 2.07 9.18
CA ILE A 73 -14.19 1.89 10.58
C ILE A 73 -15.00 0.61 10.75
N ASP A 74 -15.91 0.33 9.82
CA ASP A 74 -16.80 -0.82 9.84
C ASP A 74 -16.07 -2.17 9.59
N THR A 75 -14.89 -2.09 8.99
CA THR A 75 -14.08 -3.28 8.65
C THR A 75 -12.99 -3.61 9.68
N LEU A 76 -12.90 -2.82 10.77
CA LEU A 76 -11.88 -2.98 11.82
C LEU A 76 -12.22 -4.10 12.81
N ASN A 77 -12.20 -5.35 12.37
CA ASN A 77 -12.46 -6.51 13.20
C ASN A 77 -11.17 -7.28 13.53
N GLY A 78 -10.99 -7.67 14.81
CA GLY A 78 -9.86 -8.48 15.28
C GLY A 78 -8.51 -7.75 15.25
N PRO A 79 -7.39 -8.48 15.23
CA PRO A 79 -6.05 -7.90 15.19
C PRO A 79 -5.84 -7.10 13.90
N THR A 80 -5.30 -5.90 14.05
CA THR A 80 -5.22 -4.94 12.94
C THR A 80 -3.83 -4.34 12.82
N LEU A 81 -3.21 -4.59 11.67
CA LEU A 81 -2.01 -3.92 11.21
C LEU A 81 -2.42 -2.99 10.07
N ILE A 82 -2.14 -1.71 10.22
CA ILE A 82 -2.49 -0.67 9.24
C ILE A 82 -1.22 -0.13 8.57
N ALA A 83 -1.28 0.05 7.25
CA ALA A 83 -0.21 0.64 6.45
C ALA A 83 -0.74 1.85 5.68
N PHE A 84 0.00 2.95 5.76
CA PHE A 84 -0.27 4.21 5.09
C PHE A 84 0.73 4.44 3.96
N SER A 85 0.28 4.61 2.74
CA SER A 85 1.11 4.97 1.58
C SER A 85 1.20 6.49 1.45
N LEU A 86 2.43 7.05 1.46
CA LEU A 86 2.63 8.50 1.43
C LEU A 86 2.94 9.04 0.03
N LYS A 87 3.75 8.33 -0.77
CA LYS A 87 4.18 8.80 -2.11
C LYS A 87 3.37 8.18 -3.24
N ASN A 88 3.23 6.87 -3.25
CA ASN A 88 2.54 6.13 -4.31
C ASN A 88 1.41 5.30 -3.70
N PRO A 89 0.19 5.32 -4.25
CA PRO A 89 -0.95 4.60 -3.69
C PRO A 89 -0.75 3.09 -3.67
N GLY A 90 -0.06 2.52 -4.66
CA GLY A 90 0.20 1.09 -4.76
C GLY A 90 1.33 0.55 -3.88
N SER A 91 2.13 1.40 -3.22
CA SER A 91 3.32 0.96 -2.48
C SER A 91 2.99 0.01 -1.32
N ALA A 92 1.96 0.31 -0.52
CA ALA A 92 1.57 -0.56 0.58
C ALA A 92 0.95 -1.86 0.08
N SER A 93 0.13 -1.82 -0.99
CA SER A 93 -0.46 -3.01 -1.63
C SER A 93 0.62 -3.94 -2.14
N ARG A 94 1.57 -3.42 -2.91
CA ARG A 94 2.70 -4.18 -3.47
C ARG A 94 3.51 -4.85 -2.36
N LEU A 95 3.79 -4.12 -1.27
CA LEU A 95 4.54 -4.63 -0.13
C LEU A 95 3.79 -5.74 0.60
N PHE A 96 2.48 -5.58 0.86
CA PHE A 96 1.68 -6.55 1.59
C PHE A 96 1.41 -7.81 0.76
N ILE A 97 1.14 -7.69 -0.54
CA ILE A 97 0.96 -8.83 -1.43
C ILE A 97 2.25 -9.66 -1.54
N ASN A 98 3.40 -8.99 -1.72
CA ASN A 98 4.68 -9.68 -1.76
C ASN A 98 5.02 -10.37 -0.43
N PHE A 99 4.56 -9.80 0.68
CA PHE A 99 4.72 -10.40 2.00
C PHE A 99 3.76 -11.57 2.23
N SER A 100 2.50 -11.45 1.81
CA SER A 100 1.48 -12.51 1.88
C SER A 100 1.88 -13.74 1.07
N LYS A 101 2.43 -13.56 -0.14
CA LYS A 101 2.96 -14.67 -0.96
C LYS A 101 4.04 -15.50 -0.23
N LYS A 102 4.84 -14.85 0.63
CA LYS A 102 5.89 -15.51 1.42
C LYS A 102 5.41 -16.03 2.77
N ASN A 103 4.26 -15.57 3.23
CA ASN A 103 3.70 -15.89 4.54
C ASN A 103 2.18 -16.06 4.41
N PRO A 104 1.68 -17.26 4.17
CA PRO A 104 0.25 -17.51 3.94
C PRO A 104 -0.63 -17.19 5.17
N GLN A 105 -0.02 -17.12 6.35
CA GLN A 105 -0.71 -16.74 7.59
C GLN A 105 -1.06 -15.23 7.64
N PHE A 106 -0.40 -14.39 6.82
CA PHE A 106 -0.68 -12.97 6.75
C PHE A 106 -1.85 -12.69 5.81
N LYS A 107 -2.98 -12.31 6.37
CA LYS A 107 -4.21 -12.06 5.61
C LYS A 107 -4.43 -10.56 5.40
N ILE A 108 -4.56 -10.13 4.16
CA ILE A 108 -4.99 -8.78 3.81
C ILE A 108 -6.51 -8.74 3.96
N LYS A 109 -7.04 -7.75 4.70
CA LYS A 109 -8.48 -7.58 4.91
C LYS A 109 -9.06 -6.69 3.82
N ASN A 110 -8.82 -5.40 3.93
CA ASN A 110 -9.36 -4.39 3.02
C ASN A 110 -8.36 -3.26 2.82
N ALA A 111 -8.58 -2.48 1.76
CA ALA A 111 -7.86 -1.24 1.52
C ALA A 111 -8.83 -0.12 1.16
N ILE A 112 -8.40 1.13 1.34
CA ILE A 112 -9.08 2.30 0.77
C ILE A 112 -8.08 3.09 -0.05
N CYS A 113 -8.49 3.43 -1.26
CA CYS A 113 -7.85 4.40 -2.12
C CYS A 113 -8.93 5.33 -2.67
N GLU A 114 -8.68 6.65 -2.61
CA GLU A 114 -9.63 7.66 -3.15
C GLU A 114 -11.08 7.48 -2.67
N ASN A 115 -11.27 7.26 -1.38
CA ASN A 115 -12.59 7.06 -0.75
C ASN A 115 -13.37 5.79 -1.17
N LYS A 116 -12.77 4.90 -1.97
CA LYS A 116 -13.35 3.60 -2.34
C LYS A 116 -12.74 2.50 -1.49
N ILE A 117 -13.59 1.62 -0.96
CA ILE A 117 -13.16 0.38 -0.32
C ILE A 117 -12.81 -0.59 -1.45
N LEU A 118 -11.62 -1.15 -1.38
CA LEU A 118 -11.09 -2.07 -2.39
C LEU A 118 -11.18 -3.51 -1.89
N ASN A 119 -11.67 -4.37 -2.75
CA ASN A 119 -11.67 -5.81 -2.57
C ASN A 119 -10.26 -6.41 -2.84
N ILE A 120 -10.05 -7.67 -2.50
CA ILE A 120 -8.75 -8.35 -2.68
C ILE A 120 -8.28 -8.31 -4.14
N LYS A 121 -9.19 -8.45 -5.12
CA LYS A 121 -8.85 -8.36 -6.55
C LYS A 121 -8.34 -6.95 -6.90
N GLU A 122 -9.06 -5.92 -6.51
CA GLU A 122 -8.69 -4.52 -6.74
C GLU A 122 -7.41 -4.12 -6.01
N ILE A 123 -7.13 -4.72 -4.84
CA ILE A 123 -5.85 -4.53 -4.12
C ILE A 123 -4.68 -5.10 -4.94
N ASN A 124 -4.88 -6.24 -5.62
CA ASN A 124 -3.88 -6.79 -6.53
C ASN A 124 -3.64 -5.86 -7.73
N ASP A 125 -4.69 -5.32 -8.32
CA ASP A 125 -4.60 -4.36 -9.43
C ASP A 125 -3.88 -3.08 -8.98
N LEU A 126 -4.22 -2.56 -7.80
CA LEU A 126 -3.51 -1.42 -7.20
C LEU A 126 -2.02 -1.69 -6.98
N ALA A 127 -1.63 -2.91 -6.64
CA ALA A 127 -0.24 -3.29 -6.48
C ALA A 127 0.53 -3.40 -7.82
N LEU A 128 -0.17 -3.67 -8.91
CA LEU A 128 0.42 -3.73 -10.25
C LEU A 128 0.65 -2.35 -10.85
N LEU A 129 0.00 -1.30 -10.31
CA LEU A 129 0.20 0.07 -10.79
C LEU A 129 1.67 0.47 -10.70
N PRO A 130 2.26 0.99 -11.78
CA PRO A 130 3.64 1.44 -11.77
C PRO A 130 3.81 2.66 -10.87
N THR A 131 4.99 2.82 -10.31
CA THR A 131 5.38 4.08 -9.66
C THR A 131 5.49 5.19 -10.72
N HIS A 132 5.47 6.45 -10.28
CA HIS A 132 5.58 7.59 -11.21
C HIS A 132 6.80 7.49 -12.14
N THR A 133 7.96 7.12 -11.60
CA THR A 133 9.18 6.91 -12.38
C THR A 133 9.08 5.73 -13.33
N GLU A 134 8.53 4.59 -12.89
CA GLU A 134 8.29 3.43 -13.73
C GLU A 134 7.28 3.75 -14.86
N ALA A 135 6.26 4.58 -14.59
CA ALA A 135 5.28 5.01 -15.58
C ALA A 135 5.92 5.86 -16.68
N ILE A 136 6.79 6.82 -16.30
CA ILE A 136 7.52 7.66 -17.26
C ILE A 136 8.44 6.79 -18.12
N ILE A 137 9.19 5.87 -17.52
CA ILE A 137 10.07 4.96 -18.27
C ILE A 137 9.26 4.12 -19.27
N LYS A 138 8.13 3.54 -18.83
CA LYS A 138 7.24 2.78 -19.73
C LYS A 138 6.72 3.65 -20.88
N PHE A 139 6.34 4.89 -20.59
CA PHE A 139 5.86 5.82 -21.60
C PHE A 139 6.95 6.14 -22.65
N ILE A 140 8.18 6.41 -22.20
CA ILE A 140 9.32 6.66 -23.11
C ILE A 140 9.58 5.42 -23.98
N LEU A 141 9.59 4.22 -23.40
CA LEU A 141 9.79 2.98 -24.14
C LEU A 141 8.70 2.76 -25.20
N LEU A 142 7.43 3.05 -24.87
CA LEU A 142 6.33 2.98 -25.83
C LEU A 142 6.50 4.00 -26.97
N LEU A 143 6.92 5.22 -26.67
CA LEU A 143 7.21 6.22 -27.73
C LEU A 143 8.35 5.77 -28.64
N GLN A 144 9.42 5.21 -28.09
CA GLN A 144 10.53 4.66 -28.85
C GLN A 144 10.08 3.49 -29.74
N GLU A 145 9.24 2.60 -29.23
CA GLU A 145 8.73 1.47 -30.00
C GLU A 145 7.82 1.93 -31.16
N ILE A 146 6.98 2.93 -30.93
CA ILE A 146 6.09 3.47 -31.98
C ILE A 146 6.88 4.20 -33.06
N SER A 147 7.88 5.01 -32.69
CA SER A 147 8.61 5.86 -33.64
C SER A 147 9.71 5.12 -34.41
N LEU A 148 10.55 4.38 -33.71
CA LEU A 148 11.72 3.71 -34.29
C LEU A 148 11.55 2.20 -34.43
N GLY A 149 10.82 1.54 -33.54
CA GLY A 149 10.69 0.10 -33.51
C GLY A 149 10.04 -0.48 -34.74
N LYS A 150 8.98 0.15 -35.26
CA LYS A 150 8.31 -0.28 -36.49
C LYS A 150 9.22 -0.11 -37.71
N PHE A 151 9.93 1.01 -37.79
CA PHE A 151 10.85 1.31 -38.89
C PHE A 151 12.03 0.34 -38.94
N LEU A 152 12.64 0.05 -37.79
CA LEU A 152 13.73 -0.93 -37.68
C LEU A 152 13.28 -2.35 -38.04
N ARG A 153 12.05 -2.74 -37.63
CA ARG A 153 11.50 -4.05 -38.02
C ARG A 153 11.30 -4.17 -39.54
N LEU A 154 10.83 -3.10 -40.20
CA LEU A 154 10.68 -3.06 -41.65
C LEU A 154 12.03 -3.16 -42.35
N LEU A 155 13.04 -2.41 -41.92
CA LEU A 155 14.40 -2.50 -42.46
C LEU A 155 14.97 -3.93 -42.31
N ASN A 156 14.84 -4.53 -41.14
CA ASN A 156 15.30 -5.90 -40.91
C ASN A 156 14.57 -6.94 -41.77
N GLN A 157 13.32 -6.70 -42.16
CA GLN A 157 12.61 -7.60 -43.09
C GLN A 157 13.12 -7.45 -44.53
N ILE A 158 13.50 -6.25 -44.92
CA ILE A 158 14.06 -6.00 -46.26
C ILE A 158 15.48 -6.58 -46.39
N THR A 159 16.31 -6.44 -45.35
CA THR A 159 17.69 -6.94 -45.36
C THR A 159 17.82 -8.46 -45.20
N ARG A 160 16.74 -9.16 -44.84
CA ARG A 160 16.69 -10.63 -44.76
C ARG A 160 16.17 -11.30 -46.03
N LYS A 161 15.85 -10.54 -47.05
CA LYS A 161 15.60 -11.05 -48.42
C LYS A 161 16.85 -10.85 -49.27
#